data_9192da5102edd4d75e93800bdebcb379
#
_entry.id   9192da5102edd4d75e93800bdebcb379
#
_cell.length_a   1.000
_cell.length_b   1.000
_cell.length_c   1.000
_cell.angle_alpha   90.00
_cell.angle_beta   90.00
_cell.angle_gamma   90.00
#
_symmetry.space_group_name_H-M   'P 1'
#
loop_
_entity.id
_entity.type
_entity.pdbx_description
1 polymer ?
#
loop_
_entity_poly.entity_id
_entity_poly.type
_entity_poly.pdbx_seq_one_letter_code
_entity_poly.pdbx_strand_id
1 'polypeptide(L)'
;MEAFILIGAVLITVLLIIAYKIKSRQLLRRKSHIINFAIPAKVLQTVKSRYPHLTDSQLNTVESGLREWFHINLMAKGRAVSMPSQVIDVAWHELILFTKFYEEFCQKAFGRFLHHHPAEAMSSPHAAQQGIKTAWQLACEKEQISSIKPARLPLIFAIDALLEIEDGFKYALNCRTDSKDNYCATHISCSSVSCGSATNSNSGGDTSAGGDSGGGGCSGGGCGGGS
;
A
#
# COMPACT_ATOMS: atom_id res chain seq x y z
N MET A 1 14.35 -23.76 -46.27
CA MET A 1 13.42 -23.65 -45.10
C MET A 1 14.09 -23.09 -43.88
N GLU A 2 15.22 -23.56 -43.44
CA GLU A 2 15.94 -23.14 -42.24
C GLU A 2 16.30 -21.63 -42.22
N ALA A 3 16.76 -21.07 -43.35
CA ALA A 3 17.11 -19.65 -43.44
C ALA A 3 15.89 -18.72 -43.16
N PHE A 4 14.70 -19.08 -43.62
CA PHE A 4 13.49 -18.30 -43.37
C PHE A 4 13.05 -18.38 -41.90
N ILE A 5 13.27 -19.53 -41.24
CA ILE A 5 13.00 -19.72 -39.82
C ILE A 5 13.95 -18.84 -38.97
N LEU A 6 15.23 -18.81 -39.31
CA LEU A 6 16.23 -17.97 -38.63
C LEU A 6 15.93 -16.47 -38.78
N ILE A 7 15.59 -16.02 -39.99
CA ILE A 7 15.21 -14.62 -40.25
C ILE A 7 13.97 -14.25 -39.44
N GLY A 8 12.96 -15.13 -39.42
CA GLY A 8 11.74 -14.92 -38.62
C GLY A 8 12.04 -14.81 -37.12
N ALA A 9 12.91 -15.67 -36.57
CA ALA A 9 13.31 -15.62 -35.16
C ALA A 9 14.04 -14.33 -34.83
N VAL A 10 14.94 -13.85 -35.68
CA VAL A 10 15.66 -12.59 -35.50
C VAL A 10 14.68 -11.41 -35.50
N LEU A 11 13.73 -11.36 -36.41
CA LEU A 11 12.73 -10.30 -36.48
C LEU A 11 11.86 -10.25 -35.19
N ILE A 12 11.41 -11.42 -34.71
CA ILE A 12 10.63 -11.51 -33.48
C ILE A 12 11.44 -11.01 -32.28
N THR A 13 12.71 -11.42 -32.15
CA THR A 13 13.55 -10.94 -31.04
C THR A 13 13.77 -9.44 -31.06
N VAL A 14 14.01 -8.85 -32.24
CA VAL A 14 14.15 -7.40 -32.40
C VAL A 14 12.85 -6.68 -31.98
N LEU A 15 11.69 -7.16 -32.42
CA LEU A 15 10.40 -6.59 -32.04
C LEU A 15 10.17 -6.66 -30.52
N LEU A 16 10.49 -7.78 -29.88
CA LEU A 16 10.39 -7.93 -28.42
C LEU A 16 11.32 -6.95 -27.68
N ILE A 17 12.55 -6.77 -28.15
CA ILE A 17 13.49 -5.79 -27.58
C ILE A 17 12.96 -4.36 -27.72
N ILE A 18 12.43 -4.00 -28.88
CA ILE A 18 11.82 -2.68 -29.11
C ILE A 18 10.64 -2.47 -28.18
N ALA A 19 9.72 -3.44 -28.11
CA ALA A 19 8.56 -3.37 -27.21
C ALA A 19 8.96 -3.24 -25.74
N TYR A 20 9.97 -3.98 -25.30
CA TYR A 20 10.53 -3.88 -23.95
C TYR A 20 11.12 -2.47 -23.69
N LYS A 21 11.92 -1.93 -24.60
CA LYS A 21 12.48 -0.59 -24.47
C LYS A 21 11.40 0.51 -24.42
N ILE A 22 10.35 0.38 -25.24
CA ILE A 22 9.23 1.32 -25.22
C ILE A 22 8.52 1.27 -23.85
N LYS A 23 8.18 0.07 -23.34
CA LYS A 23 7.56 -0.10 -22.02
C LYS A 23 8.42 0.44 -20.88
N SER A 24 9.72 0.18 -20.92
CA SER A 24 10.67 0.66 -19.92
C SER A 24 10.74 2.19 -19.91
N ARG A 25 10.85 2.82 -21.09
CA ARG A 25 10.85 4.30 -21.22
C ARG A 25 9.52 4.90 -20.73
N GLN A 26 8.39 4.27 -21.05
CA GLN A 26 7.09 4.72 -20.59
C GLN A 26 6.98 4.66 -19.06
N LEU A 27 7.46 3.59 -18.43
CA LEU A 27 7.47 3.46 -16.97
C LEU A 27 8.33 4.54 -16.31
N LEU A 28 9.52 4.82 -16.86
CA LEU A 28 10.39 5.89 -16.36
C LEU A 28 9.72 7.26 -16.46
N ARG A 29 9.07 7.57 -17.59
CA ARG A 29 8.30 8.82 -17.76
C ARG A 29 7.19 8.96 -16.73
N ARG A 30 6.43 7.88 -16.48
CA ARG A 30 5.36 7.83 -15.46
C ARG A 30 5.90 8.07 -14.06
N LYS A 31 7.00 7.41 -13.69
CA LYS A 31 7.68 7.63 -12.40
C LYS A 31 8.14 9.08 -12.25
N SER A 32 8.82 9.62 -13.27
CA SER A 32 9.26 11.01 -13.27
C SER A 32 8.10 11.99 -13.15
N HIS A 33 6.96 11.70 -13.82
CA HIS A 33 5.78 12.55 -13.71
C HIS A 33 5.21 12.57 -12.29
N ILE A 34 5.12 11.43 -11.60
CA ILE A 34 4.66 11.35 -10.20
C ILE A 34 5.59 12.13 -9.27
N ILE A 35 6.91 12.00 -9.45
CA ILE A 35 7.90 12.67 -8.60
C ILE A 35 7.83 14.19 -8.76
N ASN A 36 7.69 14.67 -9.99
CA ASN A 36 7.74 16.10 -10.32
C ASN A 36 6.34 16.75 -10.38
N PHE A 37 5.29 16.02 -10.05
CA PHE A 37 3.93 16.53 -10.07
C PHE A 37 3.75 17.63 -9.02
N ALA A 38 3.33 18.82 -9.46
CA ALA A 38 3.04 19.93 -8.56
C ALA A 38 1.67 19.73 -7.92
N ILE A 39 1.65 19.38 -6.63
CA ILE A 39 0.42 19.24 -5.86
C ILE A 39 -0.12 20.66 -5.61
N PRO A 40 -1.42 20.93 -5.89
CA PRO A 40 -2.00 22.24 -5.64
C PRO A 40 -1.88 22.63 -4.16
N ALA A 41 -1.45 23.87 -3.87
CA ALA A 41 -1.26 24.35 -2.50
C ALA A 41 -2.53 24.21 -1.65
N LYS A 42 -3.72 24.30 -2.25
CA LYS A 42 -5.00 24.13 -1.60
C LYS A 42 -5.14 22.76 -0.91
N VAL A 43 -4.60 21.70 -1.52
CA VAL A 43 -4.60 20.34 -0.94
C VAL A 43 -3.93 20.33 0.43
N LEU A 44 -2.71 20.89 0.51
CA LEU A 44 -1.97 20.97 1.78
C LEU A 44 -2.61 21.95 2.77
N GLN A 45 -3.25 23.02 2.28
CA GLN A 45 -4.02 23.94 3.14
C GLN A 45 -5.23 23.24 3.77
N THR A 46 -5.94 22.39 3.05
CA THR A 46 -7.06 21.60 3.59
C THR A 46 -6.56 20.61 4.64
N VAL A 47 -5.45 19.91 4.38
CA VAL A 47 -4.80 19.04 5.38
C VAL A 47 -4.43 19.83 6.63
N LYS A 48 -3.81 21.00 6.47
CA LYS A 48 -3.46 21.89 7.58
C LYS A 48 -4.68 22.37 8.36
N SER A 49 -5.79 22.64 7.68
CA SER A 49 -7.05 23.06 8.33
C SER A 49 -7.65 21.92 9.16
N ARG A 50 -7.55 20.67 8.71
CA ARG A 50 -8.02 19.49 9.45
C ARG A 50 -7.09 19.12 10.59
N TYR A 51 -5.77 19.27 10.40
CA TYR A 51 -4.71 18.93 11.37
C TYR A 51 -3.86 20.18 11.68
N PRO A 52 -4.36 21.13 12.49
CA PRO A 52 -3.71 22.44 12.71
C PRO A 52 -2.33 22.37 13.37
N HIS A 53 -2.02 21.28 14.06
CA HIS A 53 -0.72 21.05 14.72
C HIS A 53 0.42 20.81 13.74
N LEU A 54 0.14 20.41 12.49
CA LEU A 54 1.17 20.10 11.51
C LEU A 54 1.98 21.34 11.14
N THR A 55 3.29 21.24 11.19
CA THR A 55 4.23 22.27 10.69
C THR A 55 4.37 22.18 9.16
N ASP A 56 4.97 23.20 8.54
CA ASP A 56 5.22 23.19 7.09
C ASP A 56 6.15 22.04 6.67
N SER A 57 7.13 21.69 7.50
CA SER A 57 7.99 20.52 7.27
C SER A 57 7.19 19.21 7.29
N GLN A 58 6.24 19.10 8.19
CA GLN A 58 5.34 17.93 8.27
C GLN A 58 4.37 17.87 7.08
N LEU A 59 3.89 19.02 6.59
CA LEU A 59 3.12 19.08 5.35
C LEU A 59 3.92 18.60 4.12
N ASN A 60 5.23 18.91 4.05
CA ASN A 60 6.11 18.34 3.03
C ASN A 60 6.24 16.81 3.14
N THR A 61 6.15 16.28 4.36
CA THR A 61 6.10 14.83 4.58
C THR A 61 4.79 14.24 4.07
N VAL A 62 3.65 14.92 4.27
CA VAL A 62 2.36 14.51 3.68
C VAL A 62 2.43 14.53 2.15
N GLU A 63 3.01 15.57 1.55
CA GLU A 63 3.21 15.65 0.11
C GLU A 63 4.05 14.46 -0.41
N SER A 64 5.11 14.11 0.31
CA SER A 64 5.96 12.96 -0.02
C SER A 64 5.20 11.65 0.09
N GLY A 65 4.39 11.47 1.14
CA GLY A 65 3.52 10.31 1.32
C GLY A 65 2.47 10.16 0.22
N LEU A 66 1.88 11.27 -0.23
CA LEU A 66 0.92 11.26 -1.35
C LEU A 66 1.59 10.84 -2.67
N ARG A 67 2.82 11.31 -2.94
CA ARG A 67 3.62 10.84 -4.09
C ARG A 67 3.96 9.35 -3.96
N GLU A 68 4.26 8.90 -2.75
CA GLU A 68 4.50 7.49 -2.48
C GLU A 68 3.28 6.64 -2.75
N TRP A 69 2.10 7.06 -2.32
CA TRP A 69 0.83 6.42 -2.64
C TRP A 69 0.63 6.23 -4.15
N PHE A 70 0.85 7.29 -4.92
CA PHE A 70 0.76 7.19 -6.38
C PHE A 70 1.80 6.25 -6.98
N HIS A 71 3.01 6.22 -6.42
CA HIS A 71 4.05 5.28 -6.87
C HIS A 71 3.65 3.82 -6.60
N ILE A 72 3.10 3.52 -5.43
CA ILE A 72 2.58 2.20 -5.07
C ILE A 72 1.47 1.79 -6.06
N ASN A 73 0.54 2.69 -6.39
CA ASN A 73 -0.52 2.43 -7.36
C ASN A 73 0.02 2.19 -8.79
N LEU A 74 1.08 2.87 -9.19
CA LEU A 74 1.78 2.59 -10.45
C LEU A 74 2.41 1.18 -10.45
N MET A 75 3.06 0.79 -9.34
CA MET A 75 3.65 -0.55 -9.17
C MET A 75 2.60 -1.64 -9.08
N ALA A 76 1.43 -1.34 -8.58
CA ALA A 76 0.32 -2.29 -8.45
C ALA A 76 -0.19 -2.81 -9.80
N LYS A 77 -0.01 -2.07 -10.91
CA LYS A 77 -0.42 -2.47 -12.26
C LYS A 77 -1.89 -2.89 -12.35
N GLY A 78 -2.77 -2.23 -11.61
CA GLY A 78 -4.21 -2.51 -11.58
C GLY A 78 -4.65 -3.50 -10.49
N ARG A 79 -3.74 -4.10 -9.73
CA ARG A 79 -4.13 -4.84 -8.50
C ARG A 79 -4.77 -3.89 -7.51
N ALA A 80 -5.75 -4.39 -6.75
CA ALA A 80 -6.36 -3.62 -5.68
C ALA A 80 -5.32 -3.27 -4.59
N VAL A 81 -5.34 -2.00 -4.17
CA VAL A 81 -4.49 -1.46 -3.12
C VAL A 81 -5.39 -0.64 -2.19
N SER A 82 -5.32 -0.90 -0.89
CA SER A 82 -6.06 -0.13 0.12
C SER A 82 -5.14 0.92 0.74
N MET A 83 -5.70 2.11 1.02
CA MET A 83 -5.00 3.22 1.65
C MET A 83 -4.65 2.88 3.11
N PRO A 84 -3.37 2.95 3.51
CA PRO A 84 -2.96 2.66 4.88
C PRO A 84 -2.82 3.90 5.77
N SER A 85 -3.11 5.09 5.29
CA SER A 85 -2.86 6.34 6.02
C SER A 85 -4.03 7.30 5.90
N GLN A 86 -4.52 7.77 7.04
CA GLN A 86 -5.63 8.72 7.11
C GLN A 86 -5.24 10.10 6.57
N VAL A 87 -4.07 10.61 6.94
CA VAL A 87 -3.64 11.94 6.47
C VAL A 87 -3.41 11.97 4.96
N ILE A 88 -2.93 10.86 4.38
CA ILE A 88 -2.75 10.75 2.93
C ILE A 88 -4.10 10.59 2.23
N ASP A 89 -5.04 9.87 2.83
CA ASP A 89 -6.40 9.74 2.31
C ASP A 89 -7.08 11.10 2.20
N VAL A 90 -7.01 11.92 3.25
CA VAL A 90 -7.51 13.31 3.26
C VAL A 90 -6.87 14.14 2.15
N ALA A 91 -5.55 14.07 2.00
CA ALA A 91 -4.85 14.79 0.93
C ALA A 91 -5.26 14.32 -0.47
N TRP A 92 -5.45 13.02 -0.65
CA TRP A 92 -5.87 12.44 -1.93
C TRP A 92 -7.32 12.80 -2.26
N HIS A 93 -8.24 12.74 -1.28
CA HIS A 93 -9.63 13.20 -1.45
C HIS A 93 -9.69 14.65 -1.94
N GLU A 94 -8.95 15.55 -1.29
CA GLU A 94 -8.91 16.95 -1.72
C GLU A 94 -8.35 17.13 -3.13
N LEU A 95 -7.33 16.35 -3.50
CA LEU A 95 -6.75 16.39 -4.84
C LEU A 95 -7.76 15.93 -5.92
N ILE A 96 -8.59 14.93 -5.63
CA ILE A 96 -9.63 14.41 -6.55
C ILE A 96 -10.66 15.50 -6.86
N LEU A 97 -10.96 16.41 -5.94
CA LEU A 97 -11.88 17.51 -6.15
C LEU A 97 -11.42 18.47 -7.27
N PHE A 98 -10.13 18.52 -7.56
CA PHE A 98 -9.58 19.19 -8.76
C PHE A 98 -9.76 18.31 -10.00
N THR A 99 -10.96 17.95 -10.32
CA THR A 99 -11.36 16.86 -11.23
C THR A 99 -10.57 16.82 -12.54
N LYS A 100 -10.55 17.92 -13.32
CA LYS A 100 -9.82 18.00 -14.59
C LYS A 100 -8.30 17.84 -14.39
N PHE A 101 -7.75 18.52 -13.40
CA PHE A 101 -6.32 18.45 -13.06
C PHE A 101 -5.92 17.04 -12.62
N TYR A 102 -6.75 16.40 -11.79
CA TYR A 102 -6.54 15.03 -11.34
C TYR A 102 -6.66 14.02 -12.50
N GLU A 103 -7.61 14.20 -13.41
CA GLU A 103 -7.74 13.37 -14.60
C GLU A 103 -6.48 13.45 -15.48
N GLU A 104 -6.00 14.66 -15.78
CA GLU A 104 -4.77 14.88 -16.56
C GLU A 104 -3.56 14.23 -15.88
N PHE A 105 -3.45 14.37 -14.56
CA PHE A 105 -2.42 13.69 -13.78
C PHE A 105 -2.52 12.17 -13.93
N CYS A 106 -3.69 11.59 -13.75
CA CYS A 106 -3.92 10.16 -13.84
C CYS A 106 -3.56 9.60 -15.23
N GLN A 107 -3.93 10.30 -16.30
CA GLN A 107 -3.59 9.89 -17.66
C GLN A 107 -2.08 9.84 -17.89
N LYS A 108 -1.34 10.86 -17.41
CA LYS A 108 0.11 10.92 -17.53
C LYS A 108 0.82 9.90 -16.62
N ALA A 109 0.35 9.73 -15.37
CA ALA A 109 0.95 8.84 -14.37
C ALA A 109 0.62 7.37 -14.61
N PHE A 110 -0.62 7.05 -14.92
CA PHE A 110 -1.11 5.67 -14.97
C PHE A 110 -1.58 5.22 -16.35
N GLY A 111 -1.92 6.16 -17.25
CA GLY A 111 -2.59 5.91 -18.53
C GLY A 111 -4.05 5.49 -18.36
N ARG A 112 -4.63 5.71 -17.20
CA ARG A 112 -6.02 5.47 -16.83
C ARG A 112 -6.39 6.33 -15.63
N PHE A 113 -7.67 6.56 -15.41
CA PHE A 113 -8.15 7.19 -14.17
C PHE A 113 -7.89 6.28 -12.97
N LEU A 114 -7.40 6.85 -11.86
CA LEU A 114 -7.27 6.15 -10.59
C LEU A 114 -8.47 6.52 -9.72
N HIS A 115 -9.44 5.59 -9.64
CA HIS A 115 -10.62 5.76 -8.80
C HIS A 115 -10.27 5.59 -7.33
N HIS A 116 -10.87 6.43 -6.50
CA HIS A 116 -10.89 6.21 -5.06
C HIS A 116 -12.00 5.22 -4.71
N HIS A 117 -11.65 4.19 -3.97
CA HIS A 117 -12.62 3.22 -3.44
C HIS A 117 -12.60 3.31 -1.91
N PRO A 118 -13.59 3.99 -1.29
CA PRO A 118 -13.72 4.03 0.15
C PRO A 118 -13.80 2.61 0.74
N ALA A 119 -13.30 2.43 1.97
CA ALA A 119 -13.30 1.12 2.62
C ALA A 119 -14.71 0.51 2.73
N GLU A 120 -15.72 1.37 2.93
CA GLU A 120 -17.13 1.00 3.03
C GLU A 120 -17.71 0.48 1.70
N ALA A 121 -17.16 0.92 0.57
CA ALA A 121 -17.57 0.50 -0.77
C ALA A 121 -16.88 -0.78 -1.23
N MET A 122 -15.96 -1.34 -0.44
CA MET A 122 -15.29 -2.59 -0.81
C MET A 122 -16.24 -3.77 -0.65
N SER A 123 -16.25 -4.65 -1.64
CA SER A 123 -17.19 -5.77 -1.78
C SER A 123 -17.13 -6.80 -0.65
N SER A 124 -16.07 -6.80 0.16
CA SER A 124 -15.91 -7.65 1.34
C SER A 124 -14.76 -7.21 2.24
N PRO A 125 -14.77 -7.52 3.54
CA PRO A 125 -13.62 -7.31 4.44
C PRO A 125 -12.34 -8.00 3.95
N HIS A 126 -12.48 -9.15 3.30
CA HIS A 126 -11.35 -9.88 2.71
C HIS A 126 -10.68 -9.10 1.57
N ALA A 127 -11.44 -8.38 0.74
CA ALA A 127 -10.88 -7.55 -0.33
C ALA A 127 -10.08 -6.37 0.24
N ALA A 128 -10.59 -5.72 1.30
CA ALA A 128 -9.88 -4.66 2.00
C ALA A 128 -8.56 -5.17 2.60
N GLN A 129 -8.58 -6.32 3.27
CA GLN A 129 -7.39 -6.95 3.84
C GLN A 129 -6.36 -7.31 2.76
N GLN A 130 -6.79 -7.84 1.63
CA GLN A 130 -5.91 -8.15 0.51
C GLN A 130 -5.30 -6.88 -0.09
N GLY A 131 -6.06 -5.79 -0.17
CA GLY A 131 -5.59 -4.47 -0.61
C GLY A 131 -4.48 -3.92 0.30
N ILE A 132 -4.64 -4.03 1.63
CA ILE A 132 -3.60 -3.63 2.61
C ILE A 132 -2.35 -4.50 2.48
N LYS A 133 -2.47 -5.81 2.28
CA LYS A 133 -1.32 -6.70 2.02
C LYS A 133 -0.57 -6.28 0.77
N THR A 134 -1.29 -5.95 -0.30
CA THR A 134 -0.68 -5.46 -1.54
C THR A 134 0.04 -4.13 -1.32
N ALA A 135 -0.59 -3.18 -0.60
CA ALA A 135 0.03 -1.91 -0.24
C ALA A 135 1.33 -2.12 0.55
N TRP A 136 1.30 -2.98 1.56
CA TRP A 136 2.46 -3.33 2.38
C TRP A 136 3.62 -3.88 1.55
N GLN A 137 3.36 -4.89 0.73
CA GLN A 137 4.38 -5.53 -0.10
C GLN A 137 5.04 -4.52 -1.05
N LEU A 138 4.23 -3.68 -1.72
CA LEU A 138 4.72 -2.70 -2.67
C LEU A 138 5.45 -1.53 -2.01
N ALA A 139 5.01 -1.08 -0.83
CA ALA A 139 5.69 -0.06 -0.05
C ALA A 139 7.06 -0.57 0.43
N CYS A 140 7.12 -1.80 0.94
CA CYS A 140 8.37 -2.44 1.33
C CYS A 140 9.32 -2.62 0.14
N GLU A 141 8.82 -3.07 -1.01
CA GLU A 141 9.61 -3.20 -2.25
C GLU A 141 10.19 -1.85 -2.67
N LYS A 142 9.37 -0.79 -2.68
CA LYS A 142 9.79 0.56 -3.06
C LYS A 142 10.89 1.09 -2.15
N GLU A 143 10.78 0.88 -0.84
CA GLU A 143 11.74 1.36 0.15
C GLU A 143 12.87 0.36 0.49
N GLN A 144 12.92 -0.77 -0.24
CA GLN A 144 13.92 -1.84 -0.04
C GLN A 144 13.92 -2.40 1.39
N ILE A 145 12.73 -2.52 1.99
CA ILE A 145 12.50 -3.11 3.30
C ILE A 145 12.02 -4.55 3.11
N SER A 146 12.50 -5.47 3.97
CA SER A 146 11.95 -6.83 3.98
C SER A 146 10.49 -6.81 4.42
N SER A 147 9.57 -7.30 3.58
CA SER A 147 8.14 -7.35 3.95
C SER A 147 7.85 -8.39 5.02
N ILE A 148 8.72 -9.40 5.22
CA ILE A 148 8.56 -10.49 6.19
C ILE A 148 9.21 -10.15 7.53
N LYS A 149 10.40 -9.53 7.52
CA LYS A 149 11.14 -9.10 8.71
C LYS A 149 11.53 -7.62 8.55
N PRO A 150 10.57 -6.70 8.66
CA PRO A 150 10.81 -5.30 8.45
C PRO A 150 11.68 -4.73 9.59
N ALA A 151 12.72 -3.98 9.23
CA ALA A 151 13.53 -3.24 10.21
C ALA A 151 12.82 -1.93 10.64
N ARG A 152 11.92 -1.40 9.83
CA ARG A 152 11.10 -0.22 10.07
C ARG A 152 9.81 -0.30 9.25
N LEU A 153 8.85 0.54 9.58
CA LEU A 153 7.66 0.71 8.73
C LEU A 153 8.02 1.54 7.49
N PRO A 154 7.46 1.21 6.30
CA PRO A 154 7.46 2.12 5.17
C PRO A 154 6.75 3.43 5.50
N LEU A 155 7.13 4.55 4.86
CA LEU A 155 6.62 5.87 5.16
C LEU A 155 5.08 5.92 5.20
N ILE A 156 4.41 5.36 4.20
CA ILE A 156 2.94 5.41 4.10
C ILE A 156 2.22 4.64 5.23
N PHE A 157 2.90 3.72 5.92
CA PHE A 157 2.40 3.01 7.09
C PHE A 157 2.84 3.66 8.41
N ALA A 158 3.88 4.49 8.38
CA ALA A 158 4.42 5.15 9.57
C ALA A 158 3.85 6.56 9.77
N ILE A 159 3.40 7.20 8.69
CA ILE A 159 3.18 8.65 8.60
C ILE A 159 2.13 9.17 9.58
N ASP A 160 1.03 8.44 9.79
CA ASP A 160 -0.02 8.89 10.71
C ASP A 160 0.49 8.94 12.16
N ALA A 161 1.25 7.92 12.58
CA ALA A 161 1.87 7.91 13.90
C ALA A 161 3.00 8.94 14.01
N LEU A 162 3.81 9.11 12.95
CA LEU A 162 4.91 10.08 12.89
C LEU A 162 4.41 11.54 13.00
N LEU A 163 3.24 11.80 12.43
CA LEU A 163 2.63 13.13 12.40
C LEU A 163 1.57 13.32 13.49
N GLU A 164 1.43 12.35 14.40
CA GLU A 164 0.49 12.39 15.53
C GLU A 164 -0.96 12.66 15.07
N ILE A 165 -1.37 11.98 13.98
CA ILE A 165 -2.73 12.11 13.45
C ILE A 165 -3.70 11.42 14.40
N GLU A 166 -4.65 12.19 14.97
CA GLU A 166 -5.56 11.72 16.02
C GLU A 166 -6.44 10.55 15.53
N ASP A 167 -7.03 10.69 14.34
CA ASP A 167 -7.85 9.68 13.67
C ASP A 167 -7.02 8.75 12.73
N GLY A 168 -5.68 8.76 12.89
CA GLY A 168 -4.75 8.04 12.02
C GLY A 168 -4.60 6.57 12.36
N PHE A 169 -4.16 5.79 11.37
CA PHE A 169 -3.85 4.38 11.55
C PHE A 169 -2.48 4.20 12.23
N LYS A 170 -2.44 3.37 13.27
CA LYS A 170 -1.20 3.05 13.98
C LYS A 170 -0.79 1.62 13.68
N TYR A 171 0.40 1.46 13.13
CA TYR A 171 0.98 0.15 12.80
C TYR A 171 2.17 -0.14 13.72
N ALA A 172 2.21 -1.37 14.26
CA ALA A 172 3.32 -1.85 15.07
C ALA A 172 4.18 -2.82 14.27
N LEU A 173 5.51 -2.74 14.43
CA LEU A 173 6.44 -3.70 13.82
C LEU A 173 6.33 -5.08 14.47
N ASN A 174 6.13 -5.12 15.80
CA ASN A 174 6.15 -6.34 16.59
C ASN A 174 4.86 -6.47 17.40
N CYS A 175 4.10 -7.53 17.14
CA CYS A 175 2.80 -7.80 17.77
C CYS A 175 2.88 -8.30 19.21
N ARG A 176 4.08 -8.62 19.71
CA ARG A 176 4.26 -9.18 21.07
C ARG A 176 4.42 -8.11 22.15
N THR A 177 4.82 -6.91 21.76
CA THR A 177 5.18 -5.82 22.69
C THR A 177 4.24 -4.64 22.69
N ASP A 178 3.42 -4.50 21.65
CA ASP A 178 2.60 -3.31 21.45
C ASP A 178 1.13 -3.55 21.77
N SER A 179 0.48 -2.52 22.29
CA SER A 179 -0.89 -2.50 22.78
C SER A 179 -1.91 -3.06 21.79
N LYS A 180 -3.06 -3.51 22.32
CA LYS A 180 -4.18 -4.15 21.59
C LYS A 180 -4.79 -3.29 20.47
N ASP A 181 -4.43 -2.02 20.37
CA ASP A 181 -5.05 -1.05 19.46
C ASP A 181 -4.26 -0.80 18.16
N ASN A 182 -3.12 -1.50 17.96
CA ASN A 182 -2.26 -1.29 16.80
C ASN A 182 -2.41 -2.41 15.76
N TYR A 183 -2.46 -2.03 14.49
CA TYR A 183 -2.38 -2.98 13.39
C TYR A 183 -0.98 -3.56 13.28
N CYS A 184 -0.86 -4.88 13.28
CA CYS A 184 0.44 -5.53 13.30
C CYS A 184 1.01 -5.77 11.89
N ALA A 185 2.18 -5.21 11.61
CA ALA A 185 2.88 -5.35 10.34
C ALA A 185 3.20 -6.81 10.00
N THR A 186 3.57 -7.63 10.97
CA THR A 186 3.85 -9.06 10.75
C THR A 186 2.59 -9.85 10.40
N HIS A 187 1.41 -9.48 10.92
CA HIS A 187 0.13 -10.09 10.52
C HIS A 187 -0.29 -9.68 9.10
N ILE A 188 0.02 -8.45 8.67
CA ILE A 188 -0.25 -8.00 7.30
C ILE A 188 0.55 -8.86 6.31
N SER A 189 1.79 -9.22 6.66
CA SER A 189 2.70 -9.98 5.80
C SER A 189 2.43 -11.49 5.80
N CYS A 190 1.78 -12.04 6.84
CA CYS A 190 1.49 -13.46 6.91
C CYS A 190 0.43 -13.87 5.87
N SER A 191 0.83 -14.71 4.92
CA SER A 191 -0.10 -15.58 4.22
C SER A 191 -0.43 -16.75 5.15
N SER A 192 -1.66 -17.22 5.18
CA SER A 192 -2.30 -18.18 6.09
C SER A 192 -1.62 -19.54 6.27
N VAL A 193 -0.41 -19.75 5.79
CA VAL A 193 0.27 -21.06 5.79
C VAL A 193 1.53 -21.11 6.66
N SER A 194 2.05 -20.00 7.18
CA SER A 194 3.37 -20.01 7.85
C SER A 194 3.53 -19.17 9.11
N CYS A 195 2.44 -18.78 9.78
CA CYS A 195 2.54 -18.25 11.14
C CYS A 195 2.37 -19.41 12.13
N GLY A 196 3.31 -20.36 12.10
CA GLY A 196 3.45 -21.37 13.13
C GLY A 196 3.80 -20.67 14.45
N SER A 197 2.94 -20.84 15.45
CA SER A 197 3.24 -20.54 16.85
C SER A 197 4.63 -21.07 17.21
N ALA A 198 5.55 -20.18 17.49
CA ALA A 198 6.71 -20.56 18.28
C ALA A 198 6.22 -20.79 19.72
N THR A 199 5.61 -21.94 19.97
CA THR A 199 5.38 -22.44 21.32
C THR A 199 6.74 -22.85 21.85
N ASN A 200 7.17 -22.14 22.86
CA ASN A 200 8.31 -22.48 23.68
C ASN A 200 8.02 -23.84 24.33
N SER A 201 8.68 -24.91 23.84
CA SER A 201 8.66 -26.21 24.49
C SER A 201 9.53 -26.14 25.73
N ASN A 202 8.90 -26.07 26.91
CA ASN A 202 9.52 -26.56 28.12
C ASN A 202 8.62 -27.64 28.72
N SER A 203 9.26 -28.79 28.87
CA SER A 203 8.90 -30.11 29.34
C SER A 203 7.81 -30.23 30.43
N GLY A 204 7.02 -31.31 30.30
CA GLY A 204 6.48 -32.03 31.46
C GLY A 204 5.13 -32.71 31.21
N GLY A 205 5.17 -33.98 30.87
CA GLY A 205 4.32 -35.11 31.36
C GLY A 205 2.78 -35.09 31.19
N ASP A 206 2.37 -36.18 30.54
CA ASP A 206 1.18 -37.02 30.79
C ASP A 206 -0.22 -36.71 30.22
N THR A 207 -0.56 -37.61 29.30
CA THR A 207 -1.83 -38.41 29.09
C THR A 207 -3.16 -37.72 28.84
N SER A 208 -3.78 -38.25 27.76
CA SER A 208 -5.21 -38.54 27.53
C SER A 208 -6.01 -37.61 26.62
N ALA A 209 -6.27 -38.16 25.44
CA ALA A 209 -7.50 -38.25 24.62
C ALA A 209 -8.56 -37.13 24.70
N GLY A 210 -8.92 -36.63 23.50
CA GLY A 210 -10.21 -35.98 23.27
C GLY A 210 -10.10 -34.96 22.10
N GLY A 211 -10.61 -35.37 20.93
CA GLY A 211 -10.77 -34.48 19.79
C GLY A 211 -11.86 -33.45 20.06
N ASP A 212 -11.67 -32.27 19.54
CA ASP A 212 -12.73 -31.53 18.86
C ASP A 212 -12.18 -30.41 17.99
N SER A 213 -12.75 -30.26 16.84
CA SER A 213 -12.49 -29.28 15.83
C SER A 213 -13.13 -27.93 16.21
N GLY A 214 -12.34 -26.95 16.67
CA GLY A 214 -12.76 -25.59 16.94
C GLY A 214 -12.16 -24.60 15.99
N GLY A 215 -12.88 -24.18 14.94
CA GLY A 215 -12.50 -23.09 14.05
C GLY A 215 -12.45 -21.76 14.79
N GLY A 216 -11.26 -21.21 14.97
CA GLY A 216 -11.04 -19.88 15.51
C GLY A 216 -11.42 -18.81 14.49
N GLY A 217 -12.64 -18.27 14.57
CA GLY A 217 -13.08 -17.12 13.82
C GLY A 217 -12.34 -15.87 14.30
N CYS A 218 -11.62 -15.20 13.38
CA CYS A 218 -11.10 -13.86 13.61
C CYS A 218 -12.29 -12.89 13.66
N SER A 219 -12.62 -12.40 14.85
CA SER A 219 -13.59 -11.32 15.05
C SER A 219 -13.08 -10.07 14.35
N GLY A 220 -13.73 -9.69 13.26
CA GLY A 220 -13.52 -8.41 12.60
C GLY A 220 -14.08 -7.31 13.48
N GLY A 221 -13.18 -6.47 14.04
CA GLY A 221 -13.57 -5.20 14.63
C GLY A 221 -14.06 -4.26 13.53
N GLY A 222 -15.38 -4.00 13.52
CA GLY A 222 -16.00 -3.05 12.61
C GLY A 222 -15.57 -1.63 12.95
N CYS A 223 -15.07 -0.90 11.97
CA CYS A 223 -14.89 0.55 12.04
C CYS A 223 -16.28 1.20 11.94
N GLY A 224 -16.83 1.59 13.11
CA GLY A 224 -18.04 2.39 13.21
C GLY A 224 -17.71 3.84 12.87
N GLY A 225 -18.26 4.33 11.75
CA GLY A 225 -18.26 5.73 11.44
C GLY A 225 -19.25 6.46 12.33
N GLY A 226 -18.80 7.48 13.06
CA GLY A 226 -19.61 8.47 13.73
C GLY A 226 -19.80 9.68 12.83
N SER A 227 -21.01 10.15 12.80
CA SER A 227 -21.60 11.24 12.02
C SER A 227 -20.83 12.55 12.05
#